data_ac617047e9a61fc8f58d34c985a74438
#
_entry.id   ac617047e9a61fc8f58d34c985a74438
#
_cell.length_a   1.000
_cell.length_b   1.000
_cell.length_c   1.000
_cell.angle_alpha   90.00
_cell.angle_beta   90.00
_cell.angle_gamma   90.00
#
_symmetry.space_group_name_H-M   'P 1'
#
loop_
_entity.id
_entity.type
_entity.pdbx_description
1 polymer ?
#
loop_
_entity_poly.entity_id
_entity_poly.type
_entity_poly.pdbx_seq_one_letter_code
_entity_poly.pdbx_strand_id
1 'polypeptide(L)'
;IVQRMEQQDGEQATEYDMPQEDKEKTPEKYETVSLDDFVEYSKSMFEYWTEDDFASSFWKMLTIEQFRSEEMQNLYQQYLVSGPAGYVKDLFKNMKIKDPEENAVKFYANMFFYYSLYDGAADKAKAKCQFEQMLDKIVEEMKQ
;
A
#
# COMPACT_ATOMS: atom_id res chain seq x y z
N ILE A 1 -2.62 -1.83 -19.87
CA ILE A 1 -2.03 -2.37 -18.62
C ILE A 1 -2.33 -1.44 -17.44
N VAL A 2 -2.03 -0.15 -17.56
CA VAL A 2 -2.28 0.82 -16.48
C VAL A 2 -3.77 0.92 -16.16
N GLN A 3 -4.63 0.98 -17.17
CA GLN A 3 -6.09 1.03 -16.98
C GLN A 3 -6.61 -0.21 -16.24
N ARG A 4 -6.09 -1.38 -16.58
CA ARG A 4 -6.45 -2.62 -15.90
C ARG A 4 -6.03 -2.59 -14.43
N MET A 5 -4.84 -2.05 -14.14
CA MET A 5 -4.35 -1.93 -12.76
C MET A 5 -5.20 -0.98 -11.93
N GLU A 6 -5.56 0.18 -12.51
CA GLU A 6 -6.44 1.14 -11.85
C GLU A 6 -7.81 0.52 -11.53
N GLN A 7 -8.37 -0.24 -12.47
CA GLN A 7 -9.65 -0.91 -12.27
C GLN A 7 -9.56 -1.94 -11.14
N GLN A 8 -8.53 -2.77 -11.13
CA GLN A 8 -8.36 -3.81 -10.10
C GLN A 8 -8.10 -3.19 -8.72
N ASP A 9 -7.31 -2.14 -8.63
CA ASP A 9 -7.08 -1.43 -7.37
C ASP A 9 -8.38 -0.82 -6.85
N GLY A 10 -9.20 -0.24 -7.72
CA GLY A 10 -10.50 0.29 -7.35
C GLY A 10 -11.47 -0.78 -6.86
N GLU A 11 -11.46 -1.96 -7.48
CA GLU A 11 -12.27 -3.11 -7.06
C GLU A 11 -11.86 -3.59 -5.66
N GLN A 12 -10.55 -3.67 -5.38
CA GLN A 12 -10.04 -4.05 -4.07
C GLN A 12 -10.46 -3.04 -2.99
N ALA A 13 -10.32 -1.75 -3.27
CA ALA A 13 -10.73 -0.71 -2.34
C ALA A 13 -12.23 -0.79 -2.04
N THR A 14 -13.05 -1.03 -3.06
CA THR A 14 -14.51 -1.16 -2.90
C THR A 14 -14.89 -2.38 -2.06
N GLU A 15 -14.23 -3.51 -2.27
CA GLU A 15 -14.47 -4.74 -1.51
C GLU A 15 -14.26 -4.54 -0.01
N TYR A 16 -13.24 -3.76 0.37
CA TYR A 16 -12.93 -3.48 1.77
C TYR A 16 -13.54 -2.17 2.29
N ASP A 17 -14.40 -1.54 1.48
CA ASP A 17 -15.02 -0.24 1.79
C ASP A 17 -13.98 0.85 2.12
N MET A 18 -12.86 0.81 1.40
CA MET A 18 -11.79 1.78 1.56
C MET A 18 -11.88 2.90 0.52
N PRO A 19 -11.45 4.13 0.86
CA PRO A 19 -11.38 5.21 -0.12
C PRO A 19 -10.32 4.89 -1.18
N GLN A 20 -10.53 5.41 -2.39
CA GLN A 20 -9.55 5.33 -3.45
C GLN A 20 -8.39 6.31 -3.17
N GLU A 21 -7.23 6.07 -3.79
CA GLU A 21 -6.05 6.93 -3.61
C GLU A 21 -6.30 8.39 -4.01
N ASP A 22 -7.19 8.62 -4.97
CA ASP A 22 -7.61 9.97 -5.33
C ASP A 22 -8.70 10.45 -4.35
N LYS A 23 -8.30 11.32 -3.43
CA LYS A 23 -9.19 11.87 -2.39
C LYS A 23 -10.38 12.61 -2.97
N GLU A 24 -10.23 13.21 -4.16
CA GLU A 24 -11.33 13.94 -4.82
C GLU A 24 -12.48 13.02 -5.23
N LYS A 25 -12.19 11.74 -5.49
CA LYS A 25 -13.20 10.75 -5.88
C LYS A 25 -14.06 10.26 -4.73
N THR A 26 -13.49 10.16 -3.52
CA THR A 26 -14.18 9.60 -2.34
C THR A 26 -13.83 10.37 -1.07
N PRO A 27 -14.04 11.71 -1.03
CA PRO A 27 -13.60 12.52 0.12
C PRO A 27 -14.23 12.12 1.45
N GLU A 28 -15.49 11.70 1.43
CA GLU A 28 -16.23 11.35 2.64
C GLU A 28 -15.70 10.09 3.31
N LYS A 29 -15.22 9.13 2.52
CA LYS A 29 -14.67 7.87 3.04
C LYS A 29 -13.37 8.07 3.82
N TYR A 30 -12.58 9.11 3.48
CA TYR A 30 -11.37 9.42 4.22
C TYR A 30 -11.65 9.78 5.67
N GLU A 31 -12.82 10.34 5.96
CA GLU A 31 -13.19 10.75 7.31
C GLU A 31 -13.72 9.60 8.17
N THR A 32 -14.15 8.51 7.56
CA THR A 32 -14.84 7.41 8.23
C THR A 32 -14.00 6.15 8.42
N VAL A 33 -12.80 6.09 7.84
CA VAL A 33 -11.94 4.91 7.90
C VAL A 33 -11.33 4.75 9.29
N SER A 34 -11.49 3.58 9.90
CA SER A 34 -10.81 3.23 11.14
C SER A 34 -9.41 2.68 10.86
N LEU A 35 -8.52 2.85 11.85
CA LEU A 35 -7.17 2.31 11.74
C LEU A 35 -7.18 0.78 11.62
N ASP A 36 -8.01 0.11 12.40
CA ASP A 36 -8.09 -1.36 12.38
C ASP A 36 -8.56 -1.88 11.01
N ASP A 37 -9.56 -1.23 10.41
CA ASP A 37 -10.03 -1.61 9.07
C ASP A 37 -8.96 -1.36 8.02
N PHE A 38 -8.22 -0.26 8.14
CA PHE A 38 -7.12 0.05 7.23
C PHE A 38 -5.98 -0.96 7.34
N VAL A 39 -5.67 -1.45 8.54
CA VAL A 39 -4.66 -2.50 8.75
C VAL A 39 -5.08 -3.78 8.01
N GLU A 40 -6.33 -4.20 8.16
CA GLU A 40 -6.83 -5.40 7.47
C GLU A 40 -6.79 -5.24 5.96
N TYR A 41 -7.19 -4.06 5.46
CA TYR A 41 -7.07 -3.73 4.04
C TYR A 41 -5.63 -3.80 3.56
N SER A 42 -4.68 -3.26 4.35
CA SER A 42 -3.26 -3.25 3.99
C SER A 42 -2.67 -4.65 3.91
N LYS A 43 -3.08 -5.55 4.81
CA LYS A 43 -2.68 -6.96 4.76
C LYS A 43 -3.22 -7.64 3.50
N SER A 44 -4.46 -7.35 3.15
CA SER A 44 -5.09 -7.83 1.92
C SER A 44 -4.40 -7.28 0.67
N MET A 45 -4.02 -6.00 0.67
CA MET A 45 -3.29 -5.40 -0.46
C MET A 45 -1.89 -5.99 -0.61
N PHE A 46 -1.22 -6.29 0.49
CA PHE A 46 0.06 -7.00 0.43
C PHE A 46 -0.09 -8.36 -0.26
N GLU A 47 -1.09 -9.13 0.11
CA GLU A 47 -1.39 -10.42 -0.51
C GLU A 47 -1.68 -10.26 -2.01
N TYR A 48 -2.51 -9.28 -2.36
CA TYR A 48 -2.85 -8.98 -3.75
C TYR A 48 -1.62 -8.62 -4.57
N TRP A 49 -0.80 -7.69 -4.10
CA TRP A 49 0.39 -7.24 -4.83
C TRP A 49 1.49 -8.28 -4.92
N THR A 50 1.54 -9.26 -4.02
CA THR A 50 2.56 -10.31 -4.01
C THR A 50 2.11 -11.61 -4.64
N GLU A 51 0.84 -11.95 -4.56
CA GLU A 51 0.33 -13.26 -4.97
C GLU A 51 -0.49 -13.23 -6.27
N ASP A 52 -1.14 -12.11 -6.60
CA ASP A 52 -1.87 -12.00 -7.86
C ASP A 52 -0.90 -11.90 -9.02
N ASP A 53 -1.08 -12.75 -10.04
CA ASP A 53 -0.14 -12.83 -11.17
C ASP A 53 -0.01 -11.49 -11.90
N PHE A 54 -1.13 -10.80 -12.15
CA PHE A 54 -1.09 -9.53 -12.85
C PHE A 54 -0.49 -8.41 -11.99
N ALA A 55 -0.95 -8.27 -10.75
CA ALA A 55 -0.46 -7.22 -9.86
C ALA A 55 1.04 -7.38 -9.55
N SER A 56 1.48 -8.61 -9.26
CA SER A 56 2.89 -8.87 -8.98
C SER A 56 3.78 -8.62 -10.20
N SER A 57 3.32 -8.99 -11.39
CA SER A 57 4.04 -8.73 -12.64
C SER A 57 4.10 -7.24 -12.95
N PHE A 58 3.02 -6.50 -12.66
CA PHE A 58 2.95 -5.06 -12.90
C PHE A 58 4.00 -4.31 -12.07
N TRP A 59 4.07 -4.57 -10.76
CA TRP A 59 5.03 -3.87 -9.93
C TRP A 59 6.47 -4.27 -10.26
N LYS A 60 6.72 -5.53 -10.64
CA LYS A 60 8.04 -5.97 -11.09
C LYS A 60 8.45 -5.27 -12.39
N MET A 61 7.52 -5.14 -13.31
CA MET A 61 7.75 -4.42 -14.59
C MET A 61 8.11 -2.97 -14.30
N LEU A 62 7.37 -2.28 -13.44
CA LEU A 62 7.68 -0.90 -13.07
C LEU A 62 9.05 -0.78 -12.38
N THR A 63 9.39 -1.73 -11.53
CA THR A 63 10.69 -1.77 -10.84
C THR A 63 11.84 -1.85 -11.83
N ILE A 64 11.68 -2.68 -12.87
CA ILE A 64 12.72 -2.84 -13.91
C ILE A 64 12.78 -1.61 -14.82
N GLU A 65 11.63 -1.06 -15.20
CA GLU A 65 11.53 -0.02 -16.22
C GLU A 65 11.68 1.40 -15.69
N GLN A 66 11.72 1.61 -14.38
CA GLN A 66 11.67 2.94 -13.77
C GLN A 66 12.77 3.89 -14.26
N PHE A 67 13.91 3.37 -14.68
CA PHE A 67 15.04 4.19 -15.14
C PHE A 67 15.07 4.38 -16.64
N ARG A 68 14.12 3.80 -17.37
CA ARG A 68 14.10 3.87 -18.84
C ARG A 68 13.61 5.21 -19.37
N SER A 69 12.64 5.81 -18.68
CA SER A 69 12.06 7.10 -19.09
C SER A 69 11.44 7.82 -17.90
N GLU A 70 11.20 9.12 -18.08
CA GLU A 70 10.49 9.91 -17.08
C GLU A 70 9.06 9.39 -16.85
N GLU A 71 8.37 8.97 -17.92
CA GLU A 71 7.03 8.38 -17.84
C GLU A 71 7.03 7.14 -16.94
N MET A 72 7.99 6.23 -17.14
CA MET A 72 8.07 4.99 -16.35
C MET A 72 8.45 5.29 -14.89
N GLN A 73 9.32 6.26 -14.65
CA GLN A 73 9.64 6.68 -13.29
C GLN A 73 8.41 7.26 -12.59
N ASN A 74 7.62 8.07 -13.30
CA ASN A 74 6.39 8.65 -12.74
C ASN A 74 5.37 7.56 -12.39
N LEU A 75 5.22 6.54 -13.21
CA LEU A 75 4.33 5.41 -12.91
C LEU A 75 4.83 4.61 -11.70
N TYR A 76 6.12 4.36 -11.63
CA TYR A 76 6.72 3.69 -10.48
C TYR A 76 6.44 4.45 -9.17
N GLN A 77 6.65 5.78 -9.18
CA GLN A 77 6.36 6.62 -8.01
C GLN A 77 4.87 6.57 -7.66
N GLN A 78 4.00 6.71 -8.66
CA GLN A 78 2.55 6.75 -8.45
C GLN A 78 2.01 5.46 -7.83
N TYR A 79 2.47 4.31 -8.29
CA TYR A 79 1.93 3.02 -7.85
C TYR A 79 2.67 2.40 -6.67
N LEU A 80 3.97 2.70 -6.51
CA LEU A 80 4.80 1.95 -5.55
C LEU A 80 5.42 2.80 -4.45
N VAL A 81 5.57 4.11 -4.61
CA VAL A 81 6.34 4.92 -3.66
C VAL A 81 5.52 6.10 -3.15
N SER A 82 5.57 7.23 -3.84
CA SER A 82 4.95 8.47 -3.35
C SER A 82 3.43 8.42 -3.36
N GLY A 83 2.83 7.73 -4.31
CA GLY A 83 1.39 7.56 -4.37
C GLY A 83 0.83 6.86 -3.14
N PRO A 84 1.22 5.61 -2.86
CA PRO A 84 0.78 4.91 -1.66
C PRO A 84 1.16 5.61 -0.35
N ALA A 85 2.37 6.17 -0.27
CA ALA A 85 2.80 6.91 0.93
C ALA A 85 1.91 8.12 1.19
N GLY A 86 1.55 8.87 0.15
CA GLY A 86 0.64 10.00 0.25
C GLY A 86 -0.77 9.59 0.66
N TYR A 87 -1.26 8.47 0.14
CA TYR A 87 -2.55 7.91 0.52
C TYR A 87 -2.60 7.57 2.01
N VAL A 88 -1.59 6.88 2.51
CA VAL A 88 -1.50 6.54 3.94
C VAL A 88 -1.43 7.79 4.80
N LYS A 89 -0.62 8.77 4.38
CA LYS A 89 -0.49 10.05 5.08
C LYS A 89 -1.86 10.76 5.20
N ASP A 90 -2.60 10.84 4.12
CA ASP A 90 -3.91 11.51 4.10
C ASP A 90 -4.91 10.79 5.01
N LEU A 91 -4.93 9.46 4.98
CA LEU A 91 -5.77 8.67 5.89
C LEU A 91 -5.38 8.90 7.35
N PHE A 92 -4.08 8.90 7.66
CA PHE A 92 -3.61 9.10 9.03
C PHE A 92 -3.92 10.51 9.55
N LYS A 93 -3.85 11.52 8.68
CA LYS A 93 -4.29 12.88 9.04
C LYS A 93 -5.79 12.92 9.39
N ASN A 94 -6.61 12.26 8.59
CA ASN A 94 -8.06 12.22 8.83
C ASN A 94 -8.41 11.39 10.08
N MET A 95 -7.63 10.37 10.40
CA MET A 95 -7.77 9.59 11.64
C MET A 95 -7.23 10.32 12.87
N LYS A 96 -6.60 11.50 12.69
CA LYS A 96 -5.98 12.30 13.75
C LYS A 96 -4.86 11.54 14.47
N ILE A 97 -4.11 10.74 13.73
CA ILE A 97 -2.93 10.05 14.26
C ILE A 97 -1.82 11.08 14.48
N LYS A 98 -1.11 10.96 15.59
CA LYS A 98 0.04 11.81 15.92
C LYS A 98 1.14 11.61 14.88
N ASP A 99 1.82 12.71 14.50
CA ASP A 99 2.91 12.68 13.51
C ASP A 99 2.54 11.88 12.25
N PRO A 100 1.47 12.29 11.54
CA PRO A 100 0.91 11.44 10.48
C PRO A 100 1.86 11.19 9.32
N GLU A 101 2.70 12.16 8.96
CA GLU A 101 3.67 11.98 7.87
C GLU A 101 4.75 10.97 8.24
N GLU A 102 5.32 11.08 9.45
CA GLU A 102 6.35 10.15 9.93
C GLU A 102 5.79 8.74 10.06
N ASN A 103 4.62 8.61 10.65
CA ASN A 103 3.98 7.31 10.84
C ASN A 103 3.54 6.69 9.51
N ALA A 104 3.13 7.49 8.54
CA ALA A 104 2.82 6.99 7.19
C ALA A 104 4.06 6.42 6.50
N VAL A 105 5.21 7.07 6.65
CA VAL A 105 6.47 6.57 6.11
C VAL A 105 6.84 5.24 6.76
N LYS A 106 6.77 5.15 8.08
CA LYS A 106 7.05 3.89 8.80
C LYS A 106 6.14 2.76 8.35
N PHE A 107 4.85 3.05 8.25
CA PHE A 107 3.85 2.07 7.85
C PHE A 107 4.10 1.56 6.45
N TYR A 108 4.21 2.48 5.48
CA TYR A 108 4.34 2.09 4.09
C TYR A 108 5.73 1.55 3.76
N ALA A 109 6.80 2.08 4.34
CA ALA A 109 8.15 1.55 4.16
C ALA A 109 8.24 0.08 4.57
N ASN A 110 7.52 -0.31 5.63
CA ASN A 110 7.41 -1.71 6.03
C ASN A 110 6.79 -2.57 4.93
N MET A 111 5.69 -2.12 4.33
CA MET A 111 5.05 -2.82 3.22
C MET A 111 5.99 -2.91 2.01
N PHE A 112 6.58 -1.80 1.64
CA PHE A 112 7.47 -1.70 0.48
C PHE A 112 8.68 -2.64 0.63
N PHE A 113 9.31 -2.63 1.80
CA PHE A 113 10.44 -3.52 2.10
C PHE A 113 10.03 -4.99 1.97
N TYR A 114 8.89 -5.36 2.52
CA TYR A 114 8.45 -6.75 2.51
C TYR A 114 7.95 -7.22 1.14
N TYR A 115 7.54 -6.33 0.24
CA TYR A 115 7.29 -6.72 -1.16
C TYR A 115 8.54 -7.34 -1.77
N SER A 116 9.70 -6.70 -1.59
CA SER A 116 10.96 -7.19 -2.13
C SER A 116 11.44 -8.44 -1.40
N LEU A 117 11.35 -8.44 -0.08
CA LEU A 117 11.75 -9.59 0.73
C LEU A 117 10.94 -10.85 0.37
N TYR A 118 9.64 -10.69 0.17
CA TYR A 118 8.73 -11.78 -0.20
C TYR A 118 9.17 -12.45 -1.50
N ASP A 119 9.49 -11.67 -2.52
CA ASP A 119 9.88 -12.20 -3.83
C ASP A 119 11.16 -13.04 -3.75
N GLY A 120 12.12 -12.63 -2.93
CA GLY A 120 13.38 -13.35 -2.77
C GLY A 120 13.34 -14.47 -1.72
N ALA A 121 12.24 -14.61 -1.00
CA ALA A 121 12.17 -15.55 0.12
C ALA A 121 12.02 -17.00 -0.35
N ALA A 122 12.78 -17.90 0.25
CA ALA A 122 12.60 -19.35 0.07
C ALA A 122 11.29 -19.81 0.74
N ASP A 123 10.97 -19.23 1.89
CA ASP A 123 9.71 -19.47 2.62
C ASP A 123 8.86 -18.19 2.58
N LYS A 124 7.96 -18.14 1.60
CA LYS A 124 7.10 -16.97 1.37
C LYS A 124 6.06 -16.79 2.48
N ALA A 125 5.54 -17.86 3.03
CA ALA A 125 4.60 -17.81 4.14
C ALA A 125 5.24 -17.17 5.38
N LYS A 126 6.51 -17.48 5.65
CA LYS A 126 7.27 -16.88 6.74
C LYS A 126 7.47 -15.37 6.51
N ALA A 127 7.83 -14.97 5.29
CA ALA A 127 8.00 -13.56 4.94
C ALA A 127 6.71 -12.77 5.15
N LYS A 128 5.57 -13.32 4.72
CA LYS A 128 4.25 -12.72 4.92
C LYS A 128 3.92 -12.57 6.41
N CYS A 129 4.18 -13.62 7.19
CA CYS A 129 3.95 -13.60 8.63
C CYS A 129 4.80 -12.52 9.32
N GLN A 130 6.06 -12.39 8.94
CA GLN A 130 6.96 -11.35 9.46
C GLN A 130 6.45 -9.95 9.12
N PHE A 131 5.95 -9.76 7.89
CA PHE A 131 5.33 -8.50 7.48
C PHE A 131 4.15 -8.15 8.39
N GLU A 132 3.22 -9.08 8.57
CA GLU A 132 2.02 -8.84 9.37
C GLU A 132 2.34 -8.55 10.83
N GLN A 133 3.29 -9.27 11.42
CA GLN A 133 3.73 -9.05 12.79
C GLN A 133 4.38 -7.67 12.97
N MET A 134 5.22 -7.27 12.02
CA MET A 134 5.85 -5.95 12.07
C MET A 134 4.82 -4.84 11.89
N LEU A 135 3.87 -5.03 11.00
CA LEU A 135 2.79 -4.07 10.78
C LEU A 135 1.97 -3.88 12.07
N ASP A 136 1.58 -4.97 12.70
CA ASP A 136 0.83 -4.92 13.96
C ASP A 136 1.60 -4.20 15.05
N LYS A 137 2.92 -4.41 15.13
CA LYS A 137 3.78 -3.73 16.10
C LYS A 137 3.84 -2.22 15.84
N ILE A 138 4.01 -1.82 14.58
CA ILE A 138 4.03 -0.40 14.20
C ILE A 138 2.69 0.27 14.58
N VAL A 139 1.59 -0.40 14.32
CA VAL A 139 0.25 0.10 14.61
C VAL A 139 0.03 0.25 16.12
N GLU A 140 0.47 -0.72 16.93
CA GLU A 140 0.38 -0.62 18.38
C GLU A 140 1.16 0.58 18.92
N GLU A 141 2.34 0.84 18.38
CA GLU A 141 3.15 2.01 18.74
C GLU A 141 2.44 3.32 18.38
N MET A 142 1.71 3.35 17.27
CA MET A 142 0.94 4.51 16.84
C MET A 142 -0.24 4.83 17.76
N LYS A 143 -0.81 3.82 18.42
CA LYS A 143 -1.94 3.97 19.33
C LYS A 143 -1.55 4.55 20.69
N GLN A 144 -0.27 4.62 20.98
CA GLN A 144 0.28 5.20 22.20
C GLN A 144 0.54 6.70 21.98
#